data_24cfb4f1e357379817996a39547e04e0
#
_entry.id   24cfb4f1e357379817996a39547e04e0
#
_cell.length_a   1.000
_cell.length_b   1.000
_cell.length_c   1.000
_cell.angle_alpha   90.00
_cell.angle_beta   90.00
_cell.angle_gamma   90.00
#
_symmetry.space_group_name_H-M   'P 1'
#
loop_
_entity.id
_entity.type
_entity.pdbx_description
1 polymer ?
#
loop_
_entity_poly.entity_id
_entity_poly.type
_entity_poly.pdbx_seq_one_letter_code
_entity_poly.pdbx_strand_id
1 'polypeptide(L)'
;CSMWDAIYDCLFFCINQDLYDTLTPEQQAVVDECGQKAVEYERYINRSGDEEIMNRWKDKNGVTFTAKEDMNIESFKEAVDGVDEWFIEELKSQGYEDAEELVEAFTGIGDYSDLGWEETTWNFACSTTETSTWADGGRKFGELMEKATGGKVKVNIYAADQLTNGNQSEGIQALMNGDPVQISMHSNLIYSAFDPRFNVVSLPFIYDSYDDADAKFDGEAGEKLKEILGEYGLHCMGIAENGFRELTNSKHEVKTVDDMKNLKVRVAGSNLLMECYKRWGADATNMNWSETYTALQQNTVEGEENPLPAIDAASVQEVQPYCSMWDAIYDCLFFCINQDIYDSLTPEQQQVVDEAGQKAVEYERYINRSGDEEIMSRWEKSNGVTFTKKEDMDIDSFKKAVDGIDDWFVKELKSEGYDDAQDLVDLFTEDSVDTVEDYSDLNWPETTWNFACSTTETSTWADGGRKFGELMEKATGGKVKVNIYAADQLTNGNQSEGI
;
A
#
# COMPACT_ATOMS: atom_id res chain seq x y z
N CYS A 1 14.82 -23.40 -9.04
CA CYS A 1 14.84 -22.00 -8.65
C CYS A 1 14.47 -21.90 -7.17
N SER A 2 15.17 -21.05 -6.42
CA SER A 2 14.88 -20.80 -5.01
C SER A 2 14.36 -19.36 -4.88
N MET A 3 13.20 -19.20 -4.23
CA MET A 3 12.52 -17.92 -4.03
C MET A 3 12.90 -17.39 -2.64
N TRP A 4 14.03 -16.72 -2.51
CA TRP A 4 14.59 -16.33 -1.20
C TRP A 4 14.62 -14.83 -0.88
N ASP A 5 14.29 -13.96 -1.86
CA ASP A 5 14.18 -12.49 -1.72
C ASP A 5 15.34 -11.87 -0.94
N ALA A 6 16.56 -12.34 -1.25
CA ALA A 6 17.75 -11.95 -0.50
C ALA A 6 18.41 -10.67 -1.02
N ILE A 7 18.21 -10.35 -2.29
CA ILE A 7 18.83 -9.20 -2.97
C ILE A 7 17.77 -8.51 -3.80
N TYR A 8 17.60 -7.22 -3.57
CA TYR A 8 16.78 -6.33 -4.38
C TYR A 8 17.69 -5.55 -5.33
N ASP A 9 17.31 -5.47 -6.60
CA ASP A 9 17.98 -4.68 -7.62
C ASP A 9 17.02 -3.58 -8.08
N CYS A 10 17.43 -2.32 -7.94
CA CYS A 10 16.64 -1.18 -8.36
C CYS A 10 17.15 -0.61 -9.69
N LEU A 11 16.23 -0.02 -10.45
CA LEU A 11 16.52 0.68 -11.70
C LEU A 11 16.39 2.17 -11.51
N PHE A 12 17.39 2.91 -11.95
CA PHE A 12 17.34 4.36 -11.99
C PHE A 12 16.81 4.84 -13.34
N PHE A 13 15.67 5.54 -13.31
CA PHE A 13 15.15 6.22 -14.49
C PHE A 13 15.68 7.65 -14.52
N CYS A 14 16.69 7.89 -15.35
CA CYS A 14 17.46 9.14 -15.33
C CYS A 14 17.33 9.90 -16.65
N ILE A 15 17.38 11.24 -16.56
CA ILE A 15 17.53 12.14 -17.69
C ILE A 15 18.90 12.84 -17.59
N ASN A 16 19.52 13.15 -18.74
CA ASN A 16 20.75 13.92 -18.76
C ASN A 16 20.52 15.32 -18.18
N GLN A 17 21.35 15.72 -17.21
CA GLN A 17 21.19 16.97 -16.48
C GLN A 17 21.27 18.21 -17.41
N ASP A 18 22.21 18.24 -18.37
CA ASP A 18 22.33 19.36 -19.30
C ASP A 18 21.06 19.52 -20.17
N LEU A 19 20.41 18.39 -20.55
CA LEU A 19 19.13 18.41 -21.26
C LEU A 19 18.02 18.94 -20.37
N TYR A 20 17.91 18.45 -19.14
CA TYR A 20 16.91 18.85 -18.17
C TYR A 20 17.01 20.33 -17.83
N ASP A 21 18.21 20.86 -17.66
CA ASP A 21 18.49 22.28 -17.38
C ASP A 21 18.11 23.23 -18.55
N THR A 22 17.91 22.71 -19.76
CA THR A 22 17.41 23.50 -20.89
C THR A 22 15.90 23.78 -20.83
N LEU A 23 15.17 23.04 -19.98
CA LEU A 23 13.72 23.13 -19.84
C LEU A 23 13.33 24.24 -18.85
N THR A 24 12.14 24.83 -19.02
CA THR A 24 11.59 25.71 -18.00
C THR A 24 11.14 24.92 -16.77
N PRO A 25 10.99 25.54 -15.58
CA PRO A 25 10.49 24.83 -14.40
C PRO A 25 9.17 24.13 -14.62
N GLU A 26 8.25 24.72 -15.39
CA GLU A 26 6.96 24.10 -15.72
C GLU A 26 7.13 22.90 -16.65
N GLN A 27 8.08 22.94 -17.59
CA GLN A 27 8.40 21.81 -18.46
C GLN A 27 9.13 20.70 -17.69
N GLN A 28 9.99 21.05 -16.74
CA GLN A 28 10.64 20.09 -15.84
C GLN A 28 9.60 19.31 -15.02
N ALA A 29 8.61 19.99 -14.45
CA ALA A 29 7.53 19.37 -13.72
C ALA A 29 6.76 18.34 -14.56
N VAL A 30 6.49 18.63 -15.84
CA VAL A 30 5.83 17.67 -16.77
C VAL A 30 6.73 16.46 -17.04
N VAL A 31 8.03 16.66 -17.20
CA VAL A 31 8.99 15.56 -17.41
C VAL A 31 9.05 14.67 -16.18
N ASP A 32 9.08 15.26 -14.98
CA ASP A 32 9.10 14.55 -13.73
C ASP A 32 7.81 13.76 -13.51
N GLU A 33 6.64 14.36 -13.79
CA GLU A 33 5.34 13.67 -13.76
C GLU A 33 5.32 12.46 -14.71
N CYS A 34 5.69 12.66 -15.98
CA CYS A 34 5.74 11.55 -16.96
C CYS A 34 6.75 10.46 -16.55
N GLY A 35 7.90 10.85 -15.97
CA GLY A 35 8.91 9.95 -15.46
C GLY A 35 8.40 9.10 -14.30
N GLN A 36 7.75 9.73 -13.32
CA GLN A 36 7.16 9.06 -12.18
C GLN A 36 6.10 8.03 -12.61
N LYS A 37 5.16 8.43 -13.47
CA LYS A 37 4.13 7.52 -14.01
C LYS A 37 4.73 6.35 -14.81
N ALA A 38 5.81 6.58 -15.54
CA ALA A 38 6.51 5.50 -16.26
C ALA A 38 7.21 4.51 -15.32
N VAL A 39 7.75 5.00 -14.20
CA VAL A 39 8.34 4.13 -13.14
C VAL A 39 7.25 3.32 -12.44
N GLU A 40 6.11 3.92 -12.10
CA GLU A 40 4.97 3.21 -11.50
C GLU A 40 4.45 2.12 -12.44
N TYR A 41 4.27 2.43 -13.72
CA TYR A 41 3.88 1.44 -14.74
C TYR A 41 4.89 0.29 -14.86
N GLU A 42 6.20 0.60 -14.89
CA GLU A 42 7.25 -0.44 -14.97
C GLU A 42 7.24 -1.35 -13.74
N ARG A 43 7.14 -0.78 -12.54
CA ARG A 43 7.01 -1.56 -11.30
C ARG A 43 5.82 -2.50 -11.33
N TYR A 44 4.67 -2.00 -11.78
CA TYR A 44 3.45 -2.81 -11.91
C TYR A 44 3.64 -3.99 -12.87
N ILE A 45 4.09 -3.75 -14.11
CA ILE A 45 4.24 -4.82 -15.11
C ILE A 45 5.37 -5.80 -14.76
N ASN A 46 6.39 -5.34 -14.02
CA ASN A 46 7.49 -6.19 -13.57
C ASN A 46 7.03 -7.20 -12.51
N ARG A 47 6.23 -6.76 -11.55
CA ARG A 47 5.73 -7.59 -10.45
C ARG A 47 4.56 -8.49 -10.86
N SER A 48 3.58 -7.96 -11.60
CA SER A 48 2.39 -8.69 -12.02
C SER A 48 2.66 -9.88 -12.94
N GLY A 49 3.83 -9.95 -13.59
CA GLY A 49 4.23 -11.03 -14.48
C GLY A 49 4.81 -12.28 -13.79
N ASP A 50 5.18 -12.20 -12.53
CA ASP A 50 5.97 -13.24 -11.87
C ASP A 50 5.24 -14.58 -11.76
N GLU A 51 3.98 -14.59 -11.40
CA GLU A 51 3.19 -15.82 -11.29
C GLU A 51 3.02 -16.53 -12.65
N GLU A 52 2.72 -15.78 -13.70
CA GLU A 52 2.62 -16.32 -15.08
C GLU A 52 3.97 -16.89 -15.52
N ILE A 53 5.07 -16.20 -15.23
CA ILE A 53 6.42 -16.65 -15.54
C ILE A 53 6.75 -17.96 -14.80
N MET A 54 6.47 -18.03 -13.50
CA MET A 54 6.70 -19.22 -12.69
C MET A 54 5.89 -20.41 -13.19
N ASN A 55 4.61 -20.22 -13.48
CA ASN A 55 3.73 -21.26 -14.02
C ASN A 55 4.23 -21.74 -15.39
N ARG A 56 4.62 -20.81 -16.26
CA ARG A 56 5.20 -21.13 -17.56
C ARG A 56 6.48 -21.95 -17.45
N TRP A 57 7.36 -21.62 -16.48
CA TRP A 57 8.60 -22.35 -16.25
C TRP A 57 8.36 -23.74 -15.65
N LYS A 58 7.41 -23.87 -14.73
CA LYS A 58 6.97 -25.17 -14.21
C LYS A 58 6.47 -26.06 -15.36
N ASP A 59 5.53 -25.56 -16.15
CA ASP A 59 4.79 -26.37 -17.15
C ASP A 59 5.61 -26.65 -18.40
N LYS A 60 6.32 -25.65 -18.94
CA LYS A 60 7.03 -25.78 -20.22
C LYS A 60 8.48 -26.20 -20.08
N ASN A 61 9.14 -25.84 -18.99
CA ASN A 61 10.57 -26.05 -18.80
C ASN A 61 10.88 -27.06 -17.69
N GLY A 62 9.88 -27.53 -16.94
CA GLY A 62 10.08 -28.47 -15.83
C GLY A 62 10.91 -27.92 -14.68
N VAL A 63 10.87 -26.59 -14.47
CA VAL A 63 11.59 -25.95 -13.37
C VAL A 63 10.90 -26.25 -12.06
N THR A 64 11.66 -26.72 -11.06
CA THR A 64 11.20 -26.86 -9.68
C THR A 64 11.51 -25.58 -8.91
N PHE A 65 10.52 -25.03 -8.23
CA PHE A 65 10.67 -23.90 -7.34
C PHE A 65 10.71 -24.37 -5.89
N THR A 66 11.63 -23.83 -5.12
CA THR A 66 11.67 -23.97 -3.67
C THR A 66 11.13 -22.65 -3.10
N ALA A 67 10.02 -22.73 -2.39
CA ALA A 67 9.41 -21.57 -1.78
C ALA A 67 10.25 -21.06 -0.60
N LYS A 68 10.09 -19.79 -0.24
CA LYS A 68 10.86 -19.14 0.84
C LYS A 68 10.67 -19.84 2.18
N GLU A 69 9.43 -20.23 2.48
CA GLU A 69 9.04 -20.96 3.69
C GLU A 69 9.67 -22.36 3.82
N ASP A 70 10.07 -22.97 2.69
CA ASP A 70 10.78 -24.26 2.67
C ASP A 70 12.30 -24.09 2.88
N MET A 71 12.78 -22.87 3.07
CA MET A 71 14.20 -22.53 3.20
C MET A 71 14.52 -22.09 4.63
N ASN A 72 15.73 -22.44 5.09
CA ASN A 72 16.24 -21.89 6.36
C ASN A 72 16.84 -20.50 6.12
N ILE A 73 15.99 -19.48 5.98
CA ILE A 73 16.38 -18.09 5.69
C ILE A 73 17.32 -17.54 6.77
N GLU A 74 17.11 -17.88 8.04
CA GLU A 74 18.00 -17.44 9.15
C GLU A 74 19.44 -17.86 8.95
N SER A 75 19.68 -19.06 8.40
CA SER A 75 21.07 -19.50 8.11
C SER A 75 21.74 -18.67 7.01
N PHE A 76 20.97 -18.06 6.10
CA PHE A 76 21.52 -17.15 5.09
C PHE A 76 21.77 -15.77 5.68
N LYS A 77 20.88 -15.27 6.55
CA LYS A 77 21.07 -14.01 7.27
C LYS A 77 22.32 -14.07 8.16
N GLU A 78 22.48 -15.16 8.93
CA GLU A 78 23.69 -15.37 9.75
C GLU A 78 24.98 -15.41 8.91
N ALA A 79 24.91 -15.93 7.68
CA ALA A 79 26.09 -16.03 6.81
C ALA A 79 26.53 -14.68 6.21
N VAL A 80 25.66 -13.68 6.20
CA VAL A 80 25.93 -12.33 5.70
C VAL A 80 25.93 -11.27 6.82
N ASP A 81 25.91 -11.70 8.07
CA ASP A 81 26.03 -10.81 9.23
C ASP A 81 27.33 -9.99 9.15
N GLY A 82 27.20 -8.68 9.36
CA GLY A 82 28.33 -7.73 9.25
C GLY A 82 28.72 -7.34 7.82
N VAL A 83 27.88 -7.67 6.82
CA VAL A 83 28.14 -7.26 5.42
C VAL A 83 27.94 -5.77 5.23
N ASP A 84 27.07 -5.17 5.98
CA ASP A 84 26.82 -3.72 6.02
C ASP A 84 28.02 -2.95 6.57
N GLU A 85 28.61 -3.37 7.68
CA GLU A 85 29.84 -2.78 8.21
C GLU A 85 31.00 -2.93 7.23
N TRP A 86 31.14 -4.12 6.61
CA TRP A 86 32.14 -4.32 5.56
C TRP A 86 31.94 -3.37 4.38
N PHE A 87 30.69 -3.16 3.95
CA PHE A 87 30.36 -2.30 2.82
C PHE A 87 30.63 -0.82 3.13
N ILE A 88 30.32 -0.37 4.36
CA ILE A 88 30.67 0.96 4.85
C ILE A 88 32.19 1.19 4.80
N GLU A 89 32.97 0.23 5.29
CA GLU A 89 34.45 0.32 5.25
C GLU A 89 34.98 0.37 3.81
N GLU A 90 34.43 -0.42 2.91
CA GLU A 90 34.79 -0.44 1.49
C GLU A 90 34.48 0.91 0.82
N LEU A 91 33.28 1.49 1.02
CA LEU A 91 32.93 2.80 0.48
C LEU A 91 33.82 3.92 1.05
N LYS A 92 34.08 3.92 2.36
CA LYS A 92 35.03 4.88 2.99
C LYS A 92 36.42 4.75 2.41
N SER A 93 36.89 3.54 2.09
CA SER A 93 38.20 3.30 1.44
C SER A 93 38.29 3.90 0.04
N GLN A 94 37.13 4.03 -0.64
CA GLN A 94 37.01 4.64 -1.97
C GLN A 94 36.80 6.18 -1.91
N GLY A 95 36.71 6.75 -0.71
CA GLY A 95 36.61 8.18 -0.48
C GLY A 95 35.21 8.72 -0.28
N TYR A 96 34.20 7.84 -0.09
CA TYR A 96 32.84 8.22 0.24
C TYR A 96 32.73 8.39 1.78
N GLU A 97 32.85 9.62 2.25
CA GLU A 97 32.87 9.91 3.70
C GLU A 97 31.47 9.75 4.35
N ASP A 98 30.41 9.87 3.56
CA ASP A 98 28.99 9.71 3.92
C ASP A 98 28.50 8.26 3.83
N ALA A 99 29.39 7.28 3.65
CA ALA A 99 29.05 5.86 3.46
C ALA A 99 28.18 5.27 4.58
N GLU A 100 28.43 5.68 5.82
CA GLU A 100 27.66 5.20 6.97
C GLU A 100 26.22 5.72 6.93
N GLU A 101 26.04 7.02 6.69
CA GLU A 101 24.74 7.66 6.51
C GLU A 101 23.95 7.04 5.33
N LEU A 102 24.64 6.79 4.21
CA LEU A 102 24.04 6.14 3.05
C LEU A 102 23.54 4.73 3.37
N VAL A 103 24.31 3.90 4.05
CA VAL A 103 23.91 2.53 4.41
C VAL A 103 22.79 2.56 5.45
N GLU A 104 22.85 3.44 6.44
CA GLU A 104 21.80 3.60 7.44
C GLU A 104 20.45 4.04 6.82
N ALA A 105 20.47 4.87 5.77
CA ALA A 105 19.26 5.25 5.04
C ALA A 105 18.51 4.03 4.46
N PHE A 106 19.23 2.97 4.07
CA PHE A 106 18.64 1.74 3.53
C PHE A 106 18.38 0.66 4.60
N THR A 107 19.15 0.61 5.69
CA THR A 107 19.11 -0.50 6.65
C THR A 107 18.38 -0.18 7.95
N GLY A 108 18.08 1.08 8.21
CA GLY A 108 17.47 1.48 9.48
C GLY A 108 17.09 2.96 9.52
N ILE A 109 17.18 3.54 10.69
CA ILE A 109 17.02 4.98 10.92
C ILE A 109 18.30 5.51 11.58
N GLY A 110 18.69 6.75 11.22
CA GLY A 110 19.87 7.42 11.77
C GLY A 110 19.78 7.69 13.29
N ASP A 111 20.92 8.04 13.88
CA ASP A 111 20.98 8.54 15.26
C ASP A 111 20.76 10.06 15.28
N TYR A 112 19.60 10.48 15.75
CA TYR A 112 19.18 11.87 15.87
C TYR A 112 19.03 12.29 17.35
N SER A 113 19.72 11.61 18.28
CA SER A 113 19.60 11.83 19.73
C SER A 113 20.05 13.22 20.18
N ASP A 114 20.84 13.93 19.38
CA ASP A 114 21.34 15.28 19.61
C ASP A 114 20.35 16.41 19.25
N LEU A 115 19.21 16.09 18.62
CA LEU A 115 18.17 17.08 18.27
C LEU A 115 17.39 17.64 19.46
N GLY A 116 17.81 17.34 20.69
CA GLY A 116 17.21 17.93 21.90
C GLY A 116 15.85 17.39 22.29
N TRP A 117 15.60 16.12 22.01
CA TRP A 117 14.35 15.43 22.40
C TRP A 117 14.05 15.51 23.89
N GLU A 118 12.81 15.82 24.24
CA GLU A 118 12.29 15.66 25.60
C GLU A 118 11.95 14.20 25.88
N GLU A 119 12.13 13.76 27.13
CA GLU A 119 11.67 12.43 27.54
C GLU A 119 10.14 12.37 27.47
N THR A 120 9.60 11.56 26.57
CA THR A 120 8.16 11.40 26.38
C THR A 120 7.77 9.96 26.08
N THR A 121 6.50 9.66 26.29
CA THR A 121 5.91 8.38 25.92
C THR A 121 4.61 8.64 25.19
N TRP A 122 4.53 8.16 23.97
CA TRP A 122 3.31 8.21 23.17
C TRP A 122 2.54 6.90 23.27
N ASN A 123 1.24 6.96 23.27
CA ASN A 123 0.36 5.80 23.22
C ASN A 123 -0.11 5.61 21.78
N PHE A 124 0.22 4.47 21.21
CA PHE A 124 -0.28 3.99 19.92
C PHE A 124 -1.52 3.14 20.15
N ALA A 125 -2.57 3.33 19.36
CA ALA A 125 -3.79 2.53 19.37
C ALA A 125 -4.09 1.91 18.00
N CYS A 126 -4.63 0.69 18.00
CA CYS A 126 -5.20 0.03 16.82
C CYS A 126 -6.38 -0.86 17.21
N SER A 127 -7.26 -1.17 16.25
CA SER A 127 -8.51 -1.92 16.50
C SER A 127 -8.34 -3.43 16.52
N THR A 128 -7.24 -3.96 16.00
CA THR A 128 -6.95 -5.40 15.93
C THR A 128 -6.16 -5.88 17.14
N THR A 129 -5.93 -7.18 17.25
CA THR A 129 -5.26 -7.80 18.40
C THR A 129 -3.77 -7.45 18.47
N GLU A 130 -3.13 -7.76 19.61
CA GLU A 130 -1.68 -7.55 19.81
C GLU A 130 -0.78 -8.32 18.84
N THR A 131 -1.29 -9.39 18.22
CA THR A 131 -0.57 -10.25 17.27
C THR A 131 -0.83 -9.86 15.82
N SER A 132 -1.48 -8.73 15.57
CA SER A 132 -1.78 -8.24 14.22
C SER A 132 -0.62 -7.48 13.60
N THR A 133 -0.61 -7.43 12.27
CA THR A 133 0.32 -6.59 11.49
C THR A 133 0.22 -5.11 11.86
N TRP A 134 -0.99 -4.61 12.20
CA TRP A 134 -1.21 -3.24 12.65
C TRP A 134 -0.45 -2.92 13.94
N ALA A 135 -0.50 -3.84 14.93
CA ALA A 135 0.25 -3.68 16.18
C ALA A 135 1.76 -3.81 15.95
N ASP A 136 2.18 -4.65 15.02
CA ASP A 136 3.58 -4.80 14.64
C ASP A 136 4.11 -3.55 13.92
N GLY A 137 3.32 -2.90 13.07
CA GLY A 137 3.63 -1.60 12.49
C GLY A 137 3.85 -0.54 13.56
N GLY A 138 2.97 -0.48 14.56
CA GLY A 138 3.14 0.41 15.72
C GLY A 138 4.39 0.11 16.56
N ARG A 139 4.73 -1.18 16.75
CA ARG A 139 5.99 -1.60 17.44
C ARG A 139 7.21 -1.17 16.63
N LYS A 140 7.17 -1.38 15.32
CA LYS A 140 8.26 -0.97 14.43
C LYS A 140 8.53 0.52 14.50
N PHE A 141 7.49 1.34 14.47
CA PHE A 141 7.62 2.79 14.69
C PHE A 141 8.25 3.11 16.06
N GLY A 142 7.78 2.45 17.12
CA GLY A 142 8.33 2.63 18.47
C GLY A 142 9.81 2.28 18.57
N GLU A 143 10.23 1.17 17.95
CA GLU A 143 11.65 0.75 17.87
C GLU A 143 12.50 1.77 17.13
N LEU A 144 12.01 2.27 15.98
CA LEU A 144 12.71 3.28 15.19
C LEU A 144 12.85 4.59 15.97
N MET A 145 11.78 5.07 16.60
CA MET A 145 11.81 6.28 17.41
C MET A 145 12.72 6.13 18.64
N GLU A 146 12.69 4.99 19.33
CA GLU A 146 13.58 4.75 20.47
C GLU A 146 15.05 4.74 20.03
N LYS A 147 15.38 4.11 18.89
CA LYS A 147 16.72 4.15 18.30
C LYS A 147 17.12 5.57 17.90
N ALA A 148 16.32 6.25 17.08
CA ALA A 148 16.62 7.57 16.55
C ALA A 148 16.81 8.64 17.63
N THR A 149 16.09 8.53 18.74
CA THR A 149 16.10 9.54 19.81
C THR A 149 17.00 9.17 21.00
N GLY A 150 17.77 8.09 20.91
CA GLY A 150 18.58 7.59 22.03
C GLY A 150 17.73 7.22 23.27
N GLY A 151 16.53 6.67 23.05
CA GLY A 151 15.59 6.23 24.07
C GLY A 151 14.76 7.33 24.73
N LYS A 152 14.76 8.55 24.19
CA LYS A 152 14.00 9.69 24.71
C LYS A 152 12.51 9.60 24.39
N VAL A 153 12.16 9.17 23.18
CA VAL A 153 10.78 8.94 22.76
C VAL A 153 10.49 7.45 22.83
N LYS A 154 9.43 7.08 23.56
CA LYS A 154 8.94 5.70 23.67
C LYS A 154 7.51 5.60 23.20
N VAL A 155 7.13 4.42 22.70
CA VAL A 155 5.76 4.16 22.23
C VAL A 155 5.20 2.95 22.98
N ASN A 156 4.07 3.16 23.66
CA ASN A 156 3.28 2.08 24.25
C ASN A 156 2.25 1.61 23.23
N ILE A 157 2.08 0.31 23.09
CA ILE A 157 1.11 -0.28 22.16
C ILE A 157 -0.16 -0.69 22.91
N TYR A 158 -1.30 -0.19 22.44
CA TYR A 158 -2.64 -0.51 22.94
C TYR A 158 -3.49 -1.06 21.79
N ALA A 159 -3.48 -2.37 21.66
CA ALA A 159 -4.26 -3.10 20.65
C ALA A 159 -5.74 -3.24 21.05
N ALA A 160 -6.60 -3.66 20.12
CA ALA A 160 -8.02 -3.92 20.33
C ALA A 160 -8.80 -2.72 20.96
N ASP A 161 -8.38 -1.50 20.62
CA ASP A 161 -8.96 -0.27 21.17
C ASP A 161 -9.09 -0.27 22.72
N GLN A 162 -8.08 -0.82 23.40
CA GLN A 162 -8.11 -0.99 24.87
C GLN A 162 -8.34 0.33 25.62
N LEU A 163 -7.83 1.46 25.09
CA LEU A 163 -8.00 2.77 25.71
C LEU A 163 -9.43 3.33 25.60
N THR A 164 -10.26 2.75 24.72
CA THR A 164 -11.63 3.15 24.44
C THR A 164 -12.63 1.99 24.55
N ASN A 165 -12.30 0.99 25.36
CA ASN A 165 -13.15 -0.18 25.65
C ASN A 165 -13.63 -0.94 24.40
N GLY A 166 -12.80 -1.01 23.35
CA GLY A 166 -13.09 -1.69 22.09
C GLY A 166 -13.96 -0.89 21.11
N ASN A 167 -14.12 0.40 21.33
CA ASN A 167 -14.86 1.30 20.45
C ASN A 167 -13.90 2.00 19.49
N GLN A 168 -13.94 1.58 18.22
CA GLN A 168 -13.06 2.06 17.16
C GLN A 168 -13.19 3.57 16.89
N SER A 169 -14.43 4.08 16.83
CA SER A 169 -14.68 5.51 16.59
C SER A 169 -14.22 6.37 17.76
N GLU A 170 -14.37 5.89 19.02
CA GLU A 170 -13.82 6.59 20.18
C GLU A 170 -12.29 6.57 20.17
N GLY A 171 -11.65 5.53 19.60
CA GLY A 171 -10.20 5.47 19.41
C GLY A 171 -9.69 6.58 18.50
N ILE A 172 -10.34 6.79 17.35
CA ILE A 172 -10.03 7.89 16.42
C ILE A 172 -10.31 9.25 17.07
N GLN A 173 -11.43 9.39 17.81
CA GLN A 173 -11.75 10.63 18.52
C GLN A 173 -10.70 10.95 19.60
N ALA A 174 -10.17 9.94 20.30
CA ALA A 174 -9.10 10.09 21.27
C ALA A 174 -7.79 10.55 20.61
N LEU A 175 -7.47 10.05 19.41
CA LEU A 175 -6.36 10.53 18.61
C LEU A 175 -6.53 12.01 18.20
N MET A 176 -7.70 12.38 17.70
CA MET A 176 -8.01 13.78 17.34
C MET A 176 -7.85 14.73 18.55
N ASN A 177 -8.14 14.25 19.75
CA ASN A 177 -7.98 15.00 20.98
C ASN A 177 -6.53 14.96 21.54
N GLY A 178 -5.67 14.07 21.07
CA GLY A 178 -4.29 13.86 21.55
C GLY A 178 -4.18 13.19 22.93
N ASP A 179 -5.28 12.75 23.54
CA ASP A 179 -5.31 12.10 24.84
C ASP A 179 -6.54 11.16 24.95
N PRO A 180 -6.39 9.91 25.39
CA PRO A 180 -5.14 9.22 25.79
C PRO A 180 -4.33 8.65 24.61
N VAL A 181 -4.73 8.85 23.37
CA VAL A 181 -4.09 8.33 22.17
C VAL A 181 -3.34 9.45 21.46
N GLN A 182 -2.04 9.29 21.22
CA GLN A 182 -1.21 10.24 20.51
C GLN A 182 -0.96 9.81 19.06
N ILE A 183 -0.93 8.50 18.81
CA ILE A 183 -0.65 7.88 17.51
C ILE A 183 -1.62 6.74 17.30
N SER A 184 -2.07 6.55 16.08
CA SER A 184 -2.88 5.37 15.76
C SER A 184 -2.71 4.87 14.34
N MET A 185 -3.12 3.60 14.14
CA MET A 185 -3.29 2.99 12.83
C MET A 185 -4.70 2.42 12.77
N HIS A 186 -5.58 3.09 12.02
CA HIS A 186 -6.99 2.71 11.89
C HIS A 186 -7.44 2.73 10.44
N SER A 187 -8.40 1.86 10.12
CA SER A 187 -8.99 1.69 8.78
C SER A 187 -9.72 2.93 8.29
N ASN A 188 -9.57 3.24 7.00
CA ASN A 188 -10.34 4.29 6.31
C ASN A 188 -11.87 4.11 6.47
N LEU A 189 -12.33 2.86 6.57
CA LEU A 189 -13.74 2.54 6.77
C LEU A 189 -14.29 3.05 8.11
N ILE A 190 -13.45 3.12 9.16
CA ILE A 190 -13.86 3.66 10.46
C ILE A 190 -13.81 5.19 10.43
N TYR A 191 -12.81 5.77 9.77
CA TYR A 191 -12.74 7.21 9.53
C TYR A 191 -13.94 7.74 8.76
N SER A 192 -14.57 6.91 7.92
CA SER A 192 -15.76 7.30 7.16
C SER A 192 -16.98 7.69 8.02
N ALA A 193 -16.98 7.35 9.32
CA ALA A 193 -17.97 7.83 10.27
C ALA A 193 -17.80 9.32 10.64
N PHE A 194 -16.62 9.88 10.41
CA PHE A 194 -16.30 11.30 10.63
C PHE A 194 -16.38 12.08 9.32
N ASP A 195 -15.87 11.46 8.23
CA ASP A 195 -15.89 12.05 6.89
C ASP A 195 -16.14 10.96 5.84
N PRO A 196 -17.27 11.00 5.14
CA PRO A 196 -17.63 9.99 4.16
C PRO A 196 -16.68 9.94 2.95
N ARG A 197 -15.86 10.98 2.70
CA ARG A 197 -14.85 11.00 1.63
C ARG A 197 -13.85 9.85 1.76
N PHE A 198 -13.53 9.40 2.98
CA PHE A 198 -12.62 8.27 3.20
C PHE A 198 -13.12 6.93 2.65
N ASN A 199 -14.41 6.80 2.36
CA ASN A 199 -14.95 5.62 1.69
C ASN A 199 -14.46 5.46 0.24
N VAL A 200 -13.93 6.52 -0.41
CA VAL A 200 -13.43 6.47 -1.80
C VAL A 200 -12.44 5.34 -2.00
N VAL A 201 -11.57 5.10 -1.02
CA VAL A 201 -10.60 4.01 -0.99
C VAL A 201 -11.25 2.65 -1.22
N SER A 202 -12.44 2.45 -0.69
CA SER A 202 -13.13 1.16 -0.66
C SER A 202 -14.24 1.03 -1.71
N LEU A 203 -14.21 1.85 -2.77
CA LEU A 203 -15.03 1.61 -3.96
C LEU A 203 -14.71 0.22 -4.52
N PRO A 204 -15.73 -0.59 -4.87
CA PRO A 204 -15.50 -1.98 -5.22
C PRO A 204 -14.81 -2.14 -6.57
N PHE A 205 -13.82 -3.04 -6.62
CA PHE A 205 -13.08 -3.44 -7.84
C PHE A 205 -12.33 -2.32 -8.55
N ILE A 206 -11.86 -1.29 -7.82
CA ILE A 206 -11.06 -0.19 -8.37
C ILE A 206 -9.55 -0.45 -8.31
N TYR A 207 -9.13 -1.55 -7.69
CA TYR A 207 -7.72 -1.97 -7.65
C TYR A 207 -7.58 -3.35 -8.25
N ASP A 208 -6.60 -3.52 -9.12
CA ASP A 208 -6.27 -4.80 -9.74
C ASP A 208 -5.20 -5.58 -8.97
N SER A 209 -4.40 -4.89 -8.14
CA SER A 209 -3.31 -5.46 -7.36
C SER A 209 -2.89 -4.57 -6.19
N TYR A 210 -2.03 -5.08 -5.31
CA TYR A 210 -1.36 -4.29 -4.28
C TYR A 210 -0.47 -3.18 -4.85
N ASP A 211 0.18 -3.42 -6.00
CA ASP A 211 1.02 -2.40 -6.64
C ASP A 211 0.19 -1.24 -7.20
N ASP A 212 -1.02 -1.51 -7.71
CA ASP A 212 -1.96 -0.47 -8.11
C ASP A 212 -2.44 0.36 -6.91
N ALA A 213 -2.71 -0.30 -5.80
CA ALA A 213 -3.04 0.38 -4.54
C ALA A 213 -1.87 1.26 -4.05
N ASP A 214 -0.62 0.73 -4.08
CA ASP A 214 0.57 1.50 -3.70
C ASP A 214 0.76 2.74 -4.55
N ALA A 215 0.62 2.63 -5.89
CA ALA A 215 0.74 3.76 -6.79
C ALA A 215 -0.24 4.88 -6.46
N LYS A 216 -1.48 4.54 -6.07
CA LYS A 216 -2.48 5.54 -5.67
C LYS A 216 -2.16 6.15 -4.30
N PHE A 217 -1.79 5.34 -3.30
CA PHE A 217 -1.54 5.82 -1.93
C PHE A 217 -0.22 6.57 -1.76
N ASP A 218 0.78 6.24 -2.56
CA ASP A 218 2.08 6.94 -2.56
C ASP A 218 2.09 8.10 -3.57
N GLY A 219 0.99 8.30 -4.31
CA GLY A 219 0.76 9.36 -5.29
C GLY A 219 -0.25 10.43 -4.85
N GLU A 220 -0.82 11.14 -5.83
CA GLU A 220 -1.72 12.28 -5.64
C GLU A 220 -2.99 11.91 -4.84
N ALA A 221 -3.54 10.71 -5.07
CA ALA A 221 -4.70 10.23 -4.34
C ALA A 221 -4.42 10.08 -2.83
N GLY A 222 -3.24 9.56 -2.47
CA GLY A 222 -2.79 9.47 -1.08
C GLY A 222 -2.56 10.83 -0.44
N GLU A 223 -1.94 11.78 -1.17
CA GLU A 223 -1.76 13.16 -0.68
C GLU A 223 -3.13 13.84 -0.43
N LYS A 224 -4.13 13.61 -1.29
CA LYS A 224 -5.49 14.10 -1.06
C LYS A 224 -6.11 13.56 0.22
N LEU A 225 -5.91 12.28 0.53
CA LEU A 225 -6.37 11.70 1.81
C LEU A 225 -5.65 12.32 3.01
N LYS A 226 -4.35 12.59 2.91
CA LYS A 226 -3.58 13.26 3.98
C LYS A 226 -4.07 14.69 4.22
N GLU A 227 -4.41 15.44 3.16
CA GLU A 227 -5.05 16.75 3.27
C GLU A 227 -6.37 16.67 4.06
N ILE A 228 -7.23 15.70 3.71
CA ILE A 228 -8.51 15.52 4.42
C ILE A 228 -8.29 15.16 5.91
N LEU A 229 -7.31 14.31 6.22
CA LEU A 229 -6.94 14.00 7.61
C LEU A 229 -6.46 15.26 8.38
N GLY A 230 -5.74 16.15 7.70
CA GLY A 230 -5.32 17.44 8.24
C GLY A 230 -6.48 18.34 8.68
N GLU A 231 -7.64 18.27 8.00
CA GLU A 231 -8.86 19.00 8.39
C GLU A 231 -9.37 18.56 9.80
N TYR A 232 -8.98 17.36 10.25
CA TYR A 232 -9.35 16.77 11.54
C TYR A 232 -8.24 16.89 12.60
N GLY A 233 -7.19 17.69 12.35
CA GLY A 233 -6.08 17.87 13.27
C GLY A 233 -5.19 16.62 13.40
N LEU A 234 -5.00 15.92 12.30
CA LEU A 234 -4.17 14.73 12.21
C LEU A 234 -3.05 14.92 11.19
N HIS A 235 -1.81 14.63 11.58
CA HIS A 235 -0.70 14.47 10.67
C HIS A 235 -0.58 13.01 10.27
N CYS A 236 -0.71 12.69 8.98
CA CYS A 236 -0.59 11.33 8.47
C CYS A 236 0.86 11.07 8.04
N MET A 237 1.56 10.25 8.79
CA MET A 237 2.95 9.85 8.52
C MET A 237 3.06 8.87 7.33
N GLY A 238 1.97 8.21 6.98
CA GLY A 238 1.88 7.33 5.82
C GLY A 238 0.59 6.52 5.81
N ILE A 239 0.31 5.90 4.67
CA ILE A 239 -0.87 5.07 4.47
C ILE A 239 -0.43 3.61 4.45
N ALA A 240 -0.72 2.89 5.52
CA ALA A 240 -0.43 1.46 5.68
C ALA A 240 -1.58 0.60 5.12
N GLU A 241 -1.50 -0.70 5.27
CA GLU A 241 -2.37 -1.65 4.60
C GLU A 241 -3.18 -2.51 5.57
N ASN A 242 -4.50 -2.53 5.39
CA ASN A 242 -5.27 -3.68 5.83
C ASN A 242 -5.32 -4.74 4.72
N GLY A 243 -5.54 -4.32 3.48
CA GLY A 243 -5.44 -5.14 2.29
C GLY A 243 -6.78 -5.41 1.60
N PHE A 244 -6.78 -6.38 0.68
CA PHE A 244 -8.01 -6.85 0.03
C PHE A 244 -8.86 -7.62 1.02
N ARG A 245 -10.14 -7.27 1.07
CA ARG A 245 -11.11 -7.81 2.03
C ARG A 245 -11.83 -9.01 1.44
N GLU A 246 -11.62 -10.16 2.05
CA GLU A 246 -12.16 -11.44 1.64
C GLU A 246 -13.42 -11.80 2.44
N LEU A 247 -14.38 -12.46 1.81
CA LEU A 247 -15.64 -12.81 2.45
C LEU A 247 -15.54 -14.18 3.13
N THR A 248 -15.69 -14.22 4.46
CA THR A 248 -15.89 -15.47 5.18
C THR A 248 -17.35 -15.68 5.54
N ASN A 249 -17.79 -16.94 5.60
CA ASN A 249 -19.14 -17.26 6.08
C ASN A 249 -19.25 -18.68 6.63
N SER A 250 -20.34 -18.93 7.39
CA SER A 250 -20.63 -20.23 8.03
C SER A 250 -21.59 -21.13 7.24
N LYS A 251 -22.01 -20.73 6.03
CA LYS A 251 -23.13 -21.40 5.32
C LYS A 251 -22.71 -22.22 4.12
N HIS A 252 -22.03 -21.62 3.16
CA HIS A 252 -21.70 -22.22 1.88
C HIS A 252 -20.61 -21.47 1.13
N GLU A 253 -20.02 -22.10 0.13
CA GLU A 253 -19.17 -21.41 -0.84
C GLU A 253 -19.96 -20.29 -1.55
N VAL A 254 -19.35 -19.13 -1.73
CA VAL A 254 -19.88 -18.01 -2.52
C VAL A 254 -19.07 -17.93 -3.81
N LYS A 255 -19.71 -18.16 -4.95
CA LYS A 255 -19.10 -18.16 -6.30
C LYS A 255 -19.75 -17.17 -7.24
N THR A 256 -20.99 -16.81 -6.99
CA THR A 256 -21.79 -15.88 -7.80
C THR A 256 -22.54 -14.91 -6.90
N VAL A 257 -22.98 -13.80 -7.47
CA VAL A 257 -23.80 -12.82 -6.71
C VAL A 257 -25.09 -13.42 -6.16
N ASP A 258 -25.61 -14.47 -6.80
CA ASP A 258 -26.82 -15.15 -6.33
C ASP A 258 -26.62 -15.88 -5.00
N ASP A 259 -25.39 -16.30 -4.71
CA ASP A 259 -25.02 -16.97 -3.45
C ASP A 259 -25.00 -15.99 -2.26
N MET A 260 -24.95 -14.67 -2.52
CA MET A 260 -25.03 -13.64 -1.47
C MET A 260 -26.43 -13.44 -0.90
N LYS A 261 -27.47 -13.94 -1.57
CA LYS A 261 -28.88 -13.63 -1.23
C LYS A 261 -29.24 -14.05 0.19
N ASN A 262 -29.64 -13.04 0.98
CA ASN A 262 -30.05 -13.19 2.38
C ASN A 262 -28.94 -13.68 3.33
N LEU A 263 -27.69 -13.72 2.90
CA LEU A 263 -26.56 -13.99 3.78
C LEU A 263 -26.40 -12.80 4.74
N LYS A 264 -26.42 -13.08 6.05
CA LYS A 264 -26.25 -12.04 7.07
C LYS A 264 -24.77 -11.77 7.27
N VAL A 265 -24.32 -10.63 6.78
CA VAL A 265 -22.89 -10.29 6.81
C VAL A 265 -22.64 -9.09 7.73
N ARG A 266 -21.70 -9.25 8.64
CA ARG A 266 -21.13 -8.12 9.36
C ARG A 266 -20.23 -7.32 8.43
N VAL A 267 -20.40 -6.02 8.40
CA VAL A 267 -19.50 -5.10 7.71
C VAL A 267 -18.94 -4.06 8.68
N ALA A 268 -17.82 -3.43 8.31
CA ALA A 268 -17.27 -2.28 9.03
C ALA A 268 -18.21 -1.06 8.93
N GLY A 269 -17.94 -0.02 9.70
CA GLY A 269 -18.78 1.16 9.85
C GLY A 269 -18.84 2.08 8.62
N SER A 270 -19.26 1.57 7.47
CA SER A 270 -19.25 2.27 6.19
C SER A 270 -20.61 2.20 5.49
N ASN A 271 -21.16 3.36 5.11
CA ASN A 271 -22.39 3.44 4.31
C ASN A 271 -22.17 2.87 2.90
N LEU A 272 -20.96 3.02 2.34
CA LEU A 272 -20.60 2.45 1.05
C LEU A 272 -20.68 0.91 1.11
N LEU A 273 -20.06 0.29 2.12
CA LEU A 273 -20.13 -1.17 2.29
C LEU A 273 -21.57 -1.65 2.46
N MET A 274 -22.36 -0.96 3.27
CA MET A 274 -23.78 -1.28 3.44
C MET A 274 -24.53 -1.28 2.10
N GLU A 275 -24.27 -0.29 1.22
CA GLU A 275 -24.90 -0.22 -0.11
C GLU A 275 -24.34 -1.30 -1.06
N CYS A 276 -23.02 -1.58 -1.06
CA CYS A 276 -22.42 -2.66 -1.84
C CYS A 276 -23.06 -4.02 -1.51
N TYR A 277 -23.06 -4.39 -0.22
CA TYR A 277 -23.61 -5.67 0.23
C TYR A 277 -25.13 -5.79 -0.04
N LYS A 278 -25.86 -4.71 0.10
CA LYS A 278 -27.27 -4.65 -0.29
C LYS A 278 -27.48 -4.88 -1.79
N ARG A 279 -26.65 -4.28 -2.66
CA ARG A 279 -26.70 -4.51 -4.11
C ARG A 279 -26.34 -5.94 -4.48
N TRP A 280 -25.41 -6.56 -3.77
CA TRP A 280 -25.08 -7.99 -3.89
C TRP A 280 -26.17 -8.91 -3.33
N GLY A 281 -27.18 -8.37 -2.62
CA GLY A 281 -28.33 -9.13 -2.11
C GLY A 281 -28.15 -9.68 -0.71
N ALA A 282 -27.09 -9.35 -0.02
CA ALA A 282 -26.83 -9.73 1.37
C ALA A 282 -27.61 -8.84 2.36
N ASP A 283 -27.79 -9.35 3.58
CA ASP A 283 -28.35 -8.62 4.72
C ASP A 283 -27.19 -8.12 5.60
N ALA A 284 -26.69 -6.94 5.28
CA ALA A 284 -25.51 -6.37 5.94
C ALA A 284 -25.87 -5.70 7.28
N THR A 285 -25.01 -5.88 8.27
CA THR A 285 -25.11 -5.25 9.60
C THR A 285 -23.80 -4.62 9.99
N ASN A 286 -23.80 -3.32 10.28
CA ASN A 286 -22.64 -2.63 10.84
C ASN A 286 -22.43 -3.02 12.31
N MET A 287 -21.18 -3.35 12.68
CA MET A 287 -20.82 -3.80 14.02
C MET A 287 -19.33 -3.54 14.28
N ASN A 288 -18.97 -3.16 15.52
CA ASN A 288 -17.59 -3.05 15.96
C ASN A 288 -16.82 -4.38 15.79
N TRP A 289 -15.54 -4.29 15.45
CA TRP A 289 -14.71 -5.48 15.28
C TRP A 289 -14.63 -6.33 16.56
N SER A 290 -14.52 -5.70 17.72
CA SER A 290 -14.49 -6.35 19.03
C SER A 290 -15.71 -7.24 19.35
N GLU A 291 -16.85 -7.02 18.69
CA GLU A 291 -18.08 -7.79 18.88
C GLU A 291 -18.25 -8.91 17.84
N THR A 292 -17.46 -8.85 16.72
CA THR A 292 -17.68 -9.67 15.53
C THR A 292 -17.53 -11.15 15.78
N TYR A 293 -16.43 -11.59 16.43
CA TYR A 293 -16.22 -13.01 16.72
C TYR A 293 -17.40 -13.64 17.51
N THR A 294 -17.86 -12.93 18.55
CA THR A 294 -18.99 -13.40 19.37
C THR A 294 -20.28 -13.48 18.57
N ALA A 295 -20.54 -12.50 17.70
CA ALA A 295 -21.72 -12.48 16.85
C ALA A 295 -21.73 -13.61 15.82
N LEU A 296 -20.57 -13.92 15.23
CA LEU A 296 -20.37 -15.08 14.32
C LEU A 296 -20.56 -16.40 15.07
N GLN A 297 -19.94 -16.56 16.22
CA GLN A 297 -20.05 -17.76 17.07
C GLN A 297 -21.51 -18.04 17.48
N GLN A 298 -22.27 -16.98 17.75
CA GLN A 298 -23.70 -17.06 18.12
C GLN A 298 -24.62 -17.12 16.92
N ASN A 299 -24.11 -17.06 15.68
CA ASN A 299 -24.88 -16.97 14.44
C ASN A 299 -25.86 -15.78 14.40
N THR A 300 -25.56 -14.69 15.09
CA THR A 300 -26.27 -13.41 14.95
C THR A 300 -26.03 -12.84 13.56
N VAL A 301 -24.80 -12.93 13.08
CA VAL A 301 -24.39 -12.77 11.69
C VAL A 301 -23.79 -14.09 11.19
N GLU A 302 -23.79 -14.32 9.89
CA GLU A 302 -23.39 -15.58 9.26
C GLU A 302 -22.05 -15.48 8.54
N GLY A 303 -21.61 -14.26 8.25
CA GLY A 303 -20.35 -13.95 7.61
C GLY A 303 -19.81 -12.60 8.04
N GLU A 304 -18.56 -12.35 7.67
CA GLU A 304 -17.89 -11.07 7.78
C GLU A 304 -16.89 -10.92 6.64
N GLU A 305 -16.29 -9.75 6.47
CA GLU A 305 -15.31 -9.47 5.44
C GLU A 305 -14.13 -8.72 6.04
N ASN A 306 -12.94 -9.20 5.78
CA ASN A 306 -11.65 -8.59 6.15
C ASN A 306 -10.52 -9.26 5.38
N PRO A 307 -9.31 -8.66 5.36
CA PRO A 307 -8.12 -9.34 4.86
C PRO A 307 -7.71 -10.51 5.75
N LEU A 308 -7.07 -11.52 5.14
CA LEU A 308 -6.68 -12.76 5.84
C LEU A 308 -5.88 -12.52 7.12
N PRO A 309 -4.89 -11.60 7.18
CA PRO A 309 -4.13 -11.36 8.42
C PRO A 309 -5.01 -10.84 9.57
N ALA A 310 -6.00 -9.99 9.29
CA ALA A 310 -6.92 -9.49 10.31
C ALA A 310 -7.87 -10.57 10.82
N ILE A 311 -8.37 -11.43 9.93
CA ILE A 311 -9.23 -12.58 10.24
C ILE A 311 -8.47 -13.57 11.12
N ASP A 312 -7.22 -13.88 10.73
CA ASP A 312 -6.34 -14.81 11.43
C ASP A 312 -5.99 -14.34 12.85
N ALA A 313 -5.58 -13.09 12.97
CA ALA A 313 -5.23 -12.49 14.26
C ALA A 313 -6.41 -12.53 15.27
N ALA A 314 -7.65 -12.48 14.78
CA ALA A 314 -8.86 -12.57 15.60
C ALA A 314 -9.43 -14.01 15.70
N SER A 315 -8.78 -15.00 15.11
CA SER A 315 -9.19 -16.42 15.10
C SER A 315 -10.59 -16.65 14.50
N VAL A 316 -11.06 -15.79 13.62
CA VAL A 316 -12.41 -15.84 13.02
C VAL A 316 -12.59 -17.12 12.19
N GLN A 317 -11.54 -17.64 11.57
CA GLN A 317 -11.53 -18.90 10.84
C GLN A 317 -11.97 -20.12 11.67
N GLU A 318 -11.93 -20.04 13.00
CA GLU A 318 -12.43 -21.13 13.86
C GLU A 318 -13.95 -21.32 13.78
N VAL A 319 -14.67 -20.26 13.37
CA VAL A 319 -16.13 -20.23 13.28
C VAL A 319 -16.65 -19.95 11.86
N GLN A 320 -15.75 -19.84 10.88
CA GLN A 320 -16.05 -19.51 9.48
C GLN A 320 -15.43 -20.54 8.53
N PRO A 321 -16.14 -21.61 8.15
CA PRO A 321 -15.60 -22.72 7.35
C PRO A 321 -15.48 -22.42 5.84
N TYR A 322 -15.97 -21.29 5.35
CA TYR A 322 -15.89 -20.89 3.94
C TYR A 322 -15.26 -19.52 3.82
N CYS A 323 -14.30 -19.39 2.89
CA CYS A 323 -13.64 -18.13 2.54
C CYS A 323 -13.63 -17.97 1.03
N SER A 324 -14.14 -16.83 0.52
CA SER A 324 -14.14 -16.48 -0.89
C SER A 324 -13.13 -15.38 -1.14
N MET A 325 -12.10 -15.70 -1.93
CA MET A 325 -11.00 -14.82 -2.32
C MET A 325 -11.42 -14.03 -3.56
N TRP A 326 -12.00 -12.87 -3.40
CA TRP A 326 -12.65 -12.13 -4.50
C TRP A 326 -12.04 -10.75 -4.78
N ASP A 327 -11.18 -10.22 -3.89
CA ASP A 327 -10.53 -8.91 -4.01
C ASP A 327 -11.50 -7.78 -4.38
N ALA A 328 -12.71 -7.82 -3.80
CA ALA A 328 -13.75 -6.88 -4.21
C ALA A 328 -13.58 -5.48 -3.61
N ILE A 329 -13.06 -5.40 -2.41
CA ILE A 329 -12.89 -4.17 -1.61
C ILE A 329 -11.46 -4.12 -1.10
N TYR A 330 -10.82 -2.97 -1.25
CA TYR A 330 -9.55 -2.68 -0.59
C TYR A 330 -9.75 -1.76 0.62
N ASP A 331 -8.90 -1.91 1.62
CA ASP A 331 -8.93 -1.16 2.87
C ASP A 331 -7.52 -0.72 3.25
N CYS A 332 -7.32 0.56 3.45
CA CYS A 332 -6.05 1.10 3.91
C CYS A 332 -6.11 1.51 5.39
N LEU A 333 -4.94 1.68 5.98
CA LEU A 333 -4.79 2.16 7.34
C LEU A 333 -4.14 3.53 7.35
N PHE A 334 -4.76 4.50 7.99
CA PHE A 334 -4.14 5.78 8.20
C PHE A 334 -3.24 5.72 9.43
N PHE A 335 -1.94 5.87 9.22
CA PHE A 335 -0.96 5.94 10.29
C PHE A 335 -0.75 7.40 10.67
N CYS A 336 -1.42 7.83 11.72
CA CYS A 336 -1.51 9.24 12.10
C CYS A 336 -0.97 9.51 13.50
N ILE A 337 -0.39 10.71 13.66
CA ILE A 337 -0.09 11.35 14.93
C ILE A 337 -1.01 12.58 15.08
N ASN A 338 -1.39 12.91 16.32
CA ASN A 338 -2.12 14.14 16.62
C ASN A 338 -1.33 15.38 16.16
N GLN A 339 -1.98 16.31 15.44
CA GLN A 339 -1.33 17.47 14.84
C GLN A 339 -0.66 18.39 15.87
N ASP A 340 -1.31 18.66 17.01
CA ASP A 340 -0.72 19.55 18.04
C ASP A 340 0.57 18.95 18.61
N ILE A 341 0.66 17.62 18.73
CA ILE A 341 1.88 16.95 19.18
C ILE A 341 2.96 17.08 18.10
N TYR A 342 2.62 16.82 16.85
CA TYR A 342 3.54 16.96 15.72
C TYR A 342 4.07 18.40 15.59
N ASP A 343 3.19 19.39 15.70
CA ASP A 343 3.54 20.82 15.62
C ASP A 343 4.38 21.30 16.83
N SER A 344 4.38 20.58 17.93
CA SER A 344 5.24 20.88 19.09
C SER A 344 6.71 20.52 18.88
N LEU A 345 7.01 19.72 17.84
CA LEU A 345 8.36 19.27 17.47
C LEU A 345 9.06 20.33 16.60
N THR A 346 10.40 20.35 16.63
CA THR A 346 11.15 21.16 15.66
C THR A 346 11.05 20.58 14.25
N PRO A 347 11.30 21.38 13.19
CA PRO A 347 11.26 20.85 11.82
C PRO A 347 12.16 19.62 11.60
N GLU A 348 13.33 19.58 12.22
CA GLU A 348 14.25 18.46 12.14
C GLU A 348 13.71 17.22 12.89
N GLN A 349 13.05 17.40 14.04
CA GLN A 349 12.39 16.32 14.76
C GLN A 349 11.17 15.78 13.99
N GLN A 350 10.41 16.66 13.32
CA GLN A 350 9.30 16.28 12.46
C GLN A 350 9.77 15.37 11.32
N GLN A 351 10.89 15.69 10.66
CA GLN A 351 11.48 14.84 9.63
C GLN A 351 11.82 13.43 10.15
N VAL A 352 12.34 13.32 11.37
CA VAL A 352 12.63 12.00 11.99
C VAL A 352 11.36 11.21 12.26
N VAL A 353 10.29 11.88 12.70
CA VAL A 353 8.97 11.24 12.91
C VAL A 353 8.40 10.73 11.59
N ASP A 354 8.48 11.54 10.53
CA ASP A 354 8.01 11.17 9.20
C ASP A 354 8.83 10.00 8.61
N GLU A 355 10.16 10.04 8.74
CA GLU A 355 11.03 8.94 8.31
C GLU A 355 10.69 7.64 9.05
N ALA A 356 10.56 7.69 10.37
CA ALA A 356 10.19 6.53 11.17
C ALA A 356 8.78 6.01 10.80
N GLY A 357 7.84 6.93 10.55
CA GLY A 357 6.49 6.61 10.12
C GLY A 357 6.46 5.90 8.77
N GLN A 358 7.16 6.44 7.78
CA GLN A 358 7.25 5.84 6.44
C GLN A 358 7.87 4.44 6.48
N LYS A 359 9.00 4.27 7.20
CA LYS A 359 9.64 2.95 7.36
C LYS A 359 8.75 1.94 8.11
N ALA A 360 7.93 2.38 9.05
CA ALA A 360 6.98 1.53 9.75
C ALA A 360 5.82 1.11 8.82
N VAL A 361 5.36 1.99 7.95
CA VAL A 361 4.35 1.70 6.90
C VAL A 361 4.88 0.67 5.90
N GLU A 362 6.09 0.86 5.39
CA GLU A 362 6.73 -0.09 4.46
C GLU A 362 6.89 -1.49 5.10
N TYR A 363 7.31 -1.53 6.36
CA TYR A 363 7.40 -2.78 7.12
C TYR A 363 6.02 -3.44 7.30
N GLU A 364 5.00 -2.67 7.67
CA GLU A 364 3.64 -3.17 7.88
C GLU A 364 3.03 -3.73 6.58
N ARG A 365 3.11 -2.99 5.46
CA ARG A 365 2.68 -3.48 4.13
C ARG A 365 3.39 -4.80 3.78
N TYR A 366 4.70 -4.89 4.03
CA TYR A 366 5.46 -6.12 3.74
C TYR A 366 4.98 -7.31 4.54
N ILE A 367 4.84 -7.20 5.87
CA ILE A 367 4.41 -8.33 6.72
C ILE A 367 2.95 -8.70 6.49
N ASN A 368 2.11 -7.73 6.12
CA ASN A 368 0.70 -7.96 5.83
C ASN A 368 0.53 -8.82 4.57
N ARG A 369 1.24 -8.54 3.49
CA ARG A 369 1.18 -9.26 2.22
C ARG A 369 1.88 -10.63 2.26
N SER A 370 2.98 -10.74 2.99
CA SER A 370 3.83 -11.94 2.97
C SER A 370 3.24 -13.16 3.67
N GLY A 371 2.15 -13.00 4.43
CA GLY A 371 1.56 -14.05 5.26
C GLY A 371 0.43 -14.87 4.62
N ASP A 372 -0.17 -14.40 3.54
CA ASP A 372 -1.44 -14.93 3.02
C ASP A 372 -1.38 -16.41 2.64
N GLU A 373 -0.36 -16.85 1.91
CA GLU A 373 -0.22 -18.25 1.50
C GLU A 373 -0.05 -19.19 2.71
N GLU A 374 0.73 -18.80 3.72
CA GLU A 374 0.89 -19.56 4.96
C GLU A 374 -0.44 -19.64 5.73
N ILE A 375 -1.15 -18.52 5.86
CA ILE A 375 -2.46 -18.43 6.51
C ILE A 375 -3.44 -19.39 5.82
N MET A 376 -3.58 -19.31 4.50
CA MET A 376 -4.47 -20.20 3.72
C MET A 376 -4.13 -21.67 3.95
N SER A 377 -2.85 -22.04 3.79
CA SER A 377 -2.39 -23.42 4.00
C SER A 377 -2.66 -23.92 5.42
N ARG A 378 -2.49 -23.06 6.42
CA ARG A 378 -2.75 -23.39 7.82
C ARG A 378 -4.25 -23.57 8.10
N TRP A 379 -5.10 -22.68 7.57
CA TRP A 379 -6.55 -22.77 7.75
C TRP A 379 -7.13 -24.03 7.09
N GLU A 380 -6.71 -24.38 5.86
CA GLU A 380 -7.12 -25.62 5.21
C GLU A 380 -6.75 -26.85 6.05
N LYS A 381 -5.53 -26.92 6.55
CA LYS A 381 -5.01 -28.09 7.28
C LYS A 381 -5.54 -28.19 8.71
N SER A 382 -5.66 -27.08 9.42
CA SER A 382 -5.94 -27.07 10.86
C SER A 382 -7.39 -26.75 11.19
N ASN A 383 -8.07 -25.93 10.40
CA ASN A 383 -9.45 -25.48 10.63
C ASN A 383 -10.44 -26.09 9.64
N GLY A 384 -9.96 -26.70 8.55
CA GLY A 384 -10.82 -27.26 7.50
C GLY A 384 -11.58 -26.20 6.71
N VAL A 385 -11.02 -24.99 6.58
CA VAL A 385 -11.61 -23.92 5.78
C VAL A 385 -11.57 -24.30 4.30
N THR A 386 -12.68 -24.09 3.62
CA THR A 386 -12.79 -24.24 2.17
C THR A 386 -12.60 -22.86 1.52
N PHE A 387 -11.56 -22.72 0.72
CA PHE A 387 -11.32 -21.52 -0.07
C PHE A 387 -11.98 -21.62 -1.45
N THR A 388 -12.69 -20.59 -1.83
CA THR A 388 -13.13 -20.37 -3.22
C THR A 388 -12.22 -19.32 -3.83
N LYS A 389 -11.40 -19.71 -4.79
CA LYS A 389 -10.45 -18.79 -5.43
C LYS A 389 -11.15 -17.89 -6.44
N LYS A 390 -10.57 -16.73 -6.70
CA LYS A 390 -11.09 -15.72 -7.63
C LYS A 390 -11.37 -16.28 -9.03
N GLU A 391 -10.48 -17.15 -9.53
CA GLU A 391 -10.64 -17.83 -10.85
C GLU A 391 -11.84 -18.80 -10.90
N ASP A 392 -12.33 -19.28 -9.74
CA ASP A 392 -13.50 -20.16 -9.63
C ASP A 392 -14.81 -19.38 -9.42
N MET A 393 -14.75 -18.04 -9.40
CA MET A 393 -15.89 -17.15 -9.13
C MET A 393 -16.35 -16.42 -10.40
N ASP A 394 -17.63 -16.15 -10.49
CA ASP A 394 -18.21 -15.25 -11.49
C ASP A 394 -18.10 -13.80 -11.02
N ILE A 395 -16.87 -13.24 -11.04
CA ILE A 395 -16.58 -11.88 -10.60
C ILE A 395 -17.40 -10.85 -11.38
N ASP A 396 -17.67 -11.10 -12.67
CA ASP A 396 -18.50 -10.22 -13.50
C ASP A 396 -19.93 -10.07 -12.97
N SER A 397 -20.48 -11.12 -12.32
CA SER A 397 -21.79 -11.03 -11.68
C SER A 397 -21.79 -10.05 -10.51
N PHE A 398 -20.72 -10.00 -9.73
CA PHE A 398 -20.56 -9.07 -8.60
C PHE A 398 -20.30 -7.64 -9.09
N LYS A 399 -19.40 -7.45 -10.06
CA LYS A 399 -19.15 -6.15 -10.70
C LYS A 399 -20.44 -5.55 -11.26
N LYS A 400 -21.23 -6.35 -11.97
CA LYS A 400 -22.50 -5.92 -12.57
C LYS A 400 -23.52 -5.50 -11.51
N ALA A 401 -23.55 -6.15 -10.36
CA ALA A 401 -24.51 -5.82 -9.30
C ALA A 401 -24.25 -4.45 -8.66
N VAL A 402 -22.99 -4.00 -8.67
CA VAL A 402 -22.56 -2.69 -8.15
C VAL A 402 -22.35 -1.65 -9.23
N ASP A 403 -22.70 -1.92 -10.47
CA ASP A 403 -22.62 -0.96 -11.58
C ASP A 403 -23.24 0.39 -11.20
N GLY A 404 -22.51 1.50 -11.44
CA GLY A 404 -22.90 2.87 -11.04
C GLY A 404 -22.87 3.12 -9.53
N ILE A 405 -22.07 2.38 -8.77
CA ILE A 405 -21.86 2.65 -7.33
C ILE A 405 -21.03 3.92 -7.12
N ASP A 406 -20.10 4.20 -8.01
CA ASP A 406 -19.30 5.42 -8.09
C ASP A 406 -20.19 6.66 -8.28
N ASP A 407 -21.08 6.65 -9.26
CA ASP A 407 -22.09 7.70 -9.46
C ASP A 407 -22.98 7.92 -8.22
N TRP A 408 -23.39 6.81 -7.58
CA TRP A 408 -24.15 6.87 -6.34
C TRP A 408 -23.31 7.53 -5.23
N PHE A 409 -22.04 7.15 -5.09
CA PHE A 409 -21.16 7.68 -4.06
C PHE A 409 -20.89 9.17 -4.26
N VAL A 410 -20.56 9.60 -5.49
CA VAL A 410 -20.43 11.02 -5.84
C VAL A 410 -21.69 11.81 -5.48
N LYS A 411 -22.87 11.26 -5.76
CA LYS A 411 -24.13 11.92 -5.43
C LYS A 411 -24.37 12.05 -3.93
N GLU A 412 -24.03 11.01 -3.15
CA GLU A 412 -24.12 11.06 -1.68
C GLU A 412 -23.18 12.14 -1.14
N LEU A 413 -21.90 12.15 -1.55
CA LEU A 413 -20.94 13.17 -1.13
C LEU A 413 -21.42 14.60 -1.48
N LYS A 414 -21.89 14.81 -2.70
CA LYS A 414 -22.44 16.12 -3.11
C LYS A 414 -23.67 16.52 -2.29
N SER A 415 -24.50 15.56 -1.86
CA SER A 415 -25.66 15.85 -1.01
C SER A 415 -25.25 16.29 0.41
N GLU A 416 -24.05 15.93 0.86
CA GLU A 416 -23.47 16.32 2.14
C GLU A 416 -22.62 17.61 2.04
N GLY A 417 -22.44 18.15 0.83
CA GLY A 417 -21.80 19.44 0.59
C GLY A 417 -20.36 19.38 0.04
N TYR A 418 -19.91 18.19 -0.38
CA TYR A 418 -18.59 18.01 -1.00
C TYR A 418 -18.71 18.21 -2.52
N ASP A 419 -18.49 19.44 -2.98
CA ASP A 419 -18.65 19.80 -4.39
C ASP A 419 -17.59 19.15 -5.30
N ASP A 420 -16.39 18.87 -4.76
CA ASP A 420 -15.25 18.21 -5.42
C ASP A 420 -15.31 16.67 -5.43
N ALA A 421 -16.46 16.10 -5.07
CA ALA A 421 -16.63 14.66 -4.96
C ALA A 421 -16.30 13.88 -6.24
N GLN A 422 -16.53 14.46 -7.43
CA GLN A 422 -16.18 13.81 -8.70
C GLN A 422 -14.68 13.73 -8.86
N ASP A 423 -13.98 14.84 -8.64
CA ASP A 423 -12.52 14.92 -8.78
C ASP A 423 -11.84 13.94 -7.81
N LEU A 424 -12.37 13.80 -6.58
CA LEU A 424 -11.88 12.81 -5.62
C LEU A 424 -12.07 11.37 -6.12
N VAL A 425 -13.24 11.03 -6.67
CA VAL A 425 -13.51 9.68 -7.19
C VAL A 425 -12.63 9.40 -8.40
N ASP A 426 -12.44 10.37 -9.29
CA ASP A 426 -11.60 10.23 -10.49
C ASP A 426 -10.13 9.93 -10.13
N LEU A 427 -9.59 10.54 -9.06
CA LEU A 427 -8.24 10.22 -8.54
C LEU A 427 -8.05 8.73 -8.17
N PHE A 428 -9.13 8.03 -7.80
CA PHE A 428 -9.08 6.63 -7.40
C PHE A 428 -9.51 5.66 -8.50
N THR A 429 -10.36 6.10 -9.44
CA THR A 429 -10.95 5.23 -10.47
C THR A 429 -10.32 5.36 -11.83
N GLU A 430 -9.65 6.48 -12.12
CA GLU A 430 -8.89 6.63 -13.36
C GLU A 430 -7.51 5.98 -13.22
N ASP A 431 -7.03 5.37 -14.30
CA ASP A 431 -5.66 4.88 -14.40
C ASP A 431 -4.70 6.06 -14.43
N SER A 432 -4.17 6.43 -13.26
CA SER A 432 -3.25 7.57 -13.11
C SER A 432 -1.99 7.43 -13.96
N VAL A 433 -1.54 6.18 -14.18
CA VAL A 433 -0.34 5.87 -14.99
C VAL A 433 -0.56 6.01 -16.50
N ASP A 434 -1.80 6.02 -16.97
CA ASP A 434 -2.15 6.12 -18.41
C ASP A 434 -2.56 7.54 -18.82
N THR A 435 -2.78 8.45 -17.87
CA THR A 435 -3.24 9.79 -18.13
C THR A 435 -2.18 10.83 -17.78
N VAL A 436 -2.04 11.82 -18.62
CA VAL A 436 -1.27 13.04 -18.38
C VAL A 436 -2.05 14.21 -18.98
N GLU A 437 -2.03 15.35 -18.32
CA GLU A 437 -2.67 16.55 -18.83
C GLU A 437 -2.02 17.05 -20.12
N ASP A 438 -2.77 17.85 -20.91
CA ASP A 438 -2.26 18.48 -22.12
C ASP A 438 -1.51 19.76 -21.77
N TYR A 439 -0.19 19.70 -21.80
CA TYR A 439 0.73 20.81 -21.58
C TYR A 439 1.34 21.35 -22.89
N SER A 440 0.68 21.13 -24.02
CA SER A 440 1.19 21.53 -25.35
C SER A 440 1.37 23.04 -25.52
N ASP A 441 0.78 23.85 -24.65
CA ASP A 441 0.90 25.32 -24.61
C ASP A 441 2.20 25.82 -23.98
N LEU A 442 2.98 24.96 -23.29
CA LEU A 442 4.26 25.32 -22.65
C LEU A 442 5.43 25.55 -23.64
N ASN A 443 5.15 25.79 -24.92
CA ASN A 443 6.16 26.10 -25.97
C ASN A 443 7.29 25.03 -26.09
N TRP A 444 6.96 23.78 -26.06
CA TRP A 444 7.90 22.69 -26.28
C TRP A 444 8.63 22.82 -27.61
N PRO A 445 9.97 22.59 -27.66
CA PRO A 445 10.67 22.45 -28.94
C PRO A 445 10.28 21.12 -29.60
N GLU A 446 10.17 21.09 -30.94
CA GLU A 446 10.12 19.82 -31.67
C GLU A 446 11.44 19.10 -31.49
N THR A 447 11.44 17.97 -30.79
CA THR A 447 12.65 17.21 -30.48
C THR A 447 12.37 15.73 -30.36
N THR A 448 13.45 14.95 -30.46
CA THR A 448 13.39 13.50 -30.21
C THR A 448 14.48 13.14 -29.21
N TRP A 449 14.06 12.57 -28.09
CA TRP A 449 14.96 12.05 -27.06
C TRP A 449 15.24 10.57 -27.30
N ASN A 450 16.34 10.06 -26.79
CA ASN A 450 16.70 8.65 -26.88
C ASN A 450 16.74 8.07 -25.48
N PHE A 451 15.92 7.07 -25.25
CA PHE A 451 15.94 6.24 -24.05
C PHE A 451 16.76 4.99 -24.33
N ALA A 452 17.68 4.66 -23.45
CA ALA A 452 18.52 3.46 -23.55
C ALA A 452 18.34 2.54 -22.33
N CYS A 453 18.29 1.23 -22.56
CA CYS A 453 18.34 0.24 -21.50
C CYS A 453 19.18 -0.97 -21.93
N SER A 454 19.74 -1.69 -20.94
CA SER A 454 20.62 -2.83 -21.17
C SER A 454 19.90 -4.12 -21.50
N THR A 455 18.59 -4.18 -21.31
CA THR A 455 17.78 -5.37 -21.51
C THR A 455 17.15 -5.41 -22.92
N THR A 456 16.50 -6.53 -23.27
CA THR A 456 15.89 -6.72 -24.59
C THR A 456 14.67 -5.81 -24.83
N GLU A 457 14.28 -5.65 -26.10
CA GLU A 457 13.10 -4.86 -26.50
C GLU A 457 11.76 -5.34 -25.89
N THR A 458 11.71 -6.58 -25.41
CA THR A 458 10.52 -7.17 -24.80
C THR A 458 10.60 -7.19 -23.26
N SER A 459 11.52 -6.43 -22.67
CA SER A 459 11.64 -6.31 -21.23
C SER A 459 10.74 -5.23 -20.65
N THR A 460 10.39 -5.37 -19.39
CA THR A 460 9.67 -4.34 -18.64
C THR A 460 10.42 -3.00 -18.61
N TRP A 461 11.75 -3.01 -18.62
CA TRP A 461 12.59 -1.80 -18.72
C TRP A 461 12.34 -1.01 -20.02
N ALA A 462 12.25 -1.73 -21.14
CA ALA A 462 11.94 -1.11 -22.43
C ALA A 462 10.48 -0.63 -22.48
N ASP A 463 9.57 -1.35 -21.82
CA ASP A 463 8.16 -0.96 -21.70
C ASP A 463 8.00 0.31 -20.85
N GLY A 464 8.73 0.45 -19.74
CA GLY A 464 8.80 1.70 -18.97
C GLY A 464 9.25 2.90 -19.81
N GLY A 465 10.30 2.70 -20.64
CA GLY A 465 10.74 3.74 -21.59
C GLY A 465 9.69 4.09 -22.65
N ARG A 466 8.95 3.10 -23.17
CA ARG A 466 7.83 3.32 -24.09
C ARG A 466 6.72 4.11 -23.43
N LYS A 467 6.36 3.75 -22.21
CA LYS A 467 5.34 4.45 -21.44
C LYS A 467 5.69 5.93 -21.25
N PHE A 468 6.92 6.21 -20.83
CA PHE A 468 7.43 7.58 -20.76
C PHE A 468 7.27 8.32 -22.09
N GLY A 469 7.65 7.68 -23.20
CA GLY A 469 7.51 8.26 -24.54
C GLY A 469 6.07 8.58 -24.92
N GLU A 470 5.14 7.69 -24.62
CA GLU A 470 3.70 7.90 -24.84
C GLU A 470 3.16 9.07 -24.03
N LEU A 471 3.49 9.14 -22.75
CA LEU A 471 3.06 10.23 -21.86
C LEU A 471 3.64 11.56 -22.32
N MET A 472 4.94 11.64 -22.63
CA MET A 472 5.57 12.85 -23.15
C MET A 472 4.98 13.28 -24.51
N GLU A 473 4.70 12.36 -25.43
CA GLU A 473 4.06 12.68 -26.71
C GLU A 473 2.66 13.27 -26.51
N LYS A 474 1.89 12.70 -25.57
CA LYS A 474 0.55 13.17 -25.18
C LYS A 474 0.62 14.55 -24.50
N ALA A 475 1.42 14.69 -23.45
CA ALA A 475 1.57 15.94 -22.69
C ALA A 475 2.03 17.12 -23.55
N THR A 476 2.90 16.87 -24.54
CA THR A 476 3.51 17.91 -25.36
C THR A 476 2.81 18.17 -26.70
N GLY A 477 1.66 17.49 -26.94
CA GLY A 477 0.96 17.56 -28.23
C GLY A 477 1.80 17.03 -29.40
N GLY A 478 2.63 16.00 -29.16
CA GLY A 478 3.49 15.35 -30.14
C GLY A 478 4.79 16.05 -30.47
N LYS A 479 5.16 17.10 -29.74
CA LYS A 479 6.40 17.87 -29.97
C LYS A 479 7.63 17.16 -29.42
N VAL A 480 7.53 16.48 -28.30
CA VAL A 480 8.60 15.65 -27.76
C VAL A 480 8.31 14.19 -28.07
N LYS A 481 9.25 13.50 -28.70
CA LYS A 481 9.18 12.06 -29.00
C LYS A 481 10.33 11.33 -28.34
N VAL A 482 10.14 10.05 -28.00
CA VAL A 482 11.16 9.23 -27.38
C VAL A 482 11.40 7.98 -28.21
N ASN A 483 12.64 7.79 -28.65
CA ASN A 483 13.08 6.55 -29.29
C ASN A 483 13.62 5.60 -28.24
N ILE A 484 13.29 4.33 -28.33
CA ILE A 484 13.75 3.29 -27.40
C ILE A 484 14.89 2.51 -28.03
N TYR A 485 16.00 2.40 -27.32
CA TYR A 485 17.20 1.64 -27.68
C TYR A 485 17.50 0.60 -26.61
N ALA A 486 17.05 -0.61 -26.83
CA ALA A 486 17.24 -1.74 -25.93
C ALA A 486 18.57 -2.46 -26.19
N ALA A 487 19.00 -3.32 -25.26
CA ALA A 487 20.19 -4.14 -25.35
C ALA A 487 21.48 -3.35 -25.68
N ASP A 488 21.62 -2.16 -25.05
CA ASP A 488 22.78 -1.26 -25.24
C ASP A 488 23.10 -0.94 -26.71
N GLN A 489 22.09 -0.79 -27.54
CA GLN A 489 22.27 -0.56 -28.98
C GLN A 489 23.04 0.73 -29.29
N LEU A 490 22.95 1.76 -28.43
CA LEU A 490 23.67 3.02 -28.59
C LEU A 490 25.17 2.90 -28.28
N THR A 491 25.57 1.90 -27.49
CA THR A 491 26.93 1.71 -26.98
C THR A 491 27.58 0.40 -27.44
N ASN A 492 27.05 -0.19 -28.52
CA ASN A 492 27.53 -1.47 -29.08
C ASN A 492 27.63 -2.60 -28.03
N GLY A 493 26.70 -2.62 -27.07
CA GLY A 493 26.63 -3.65 -26.01
C GLY A 493 27.51 -3.36 -24.79
N ASN A 494 28.02 -2.15 -24.62
CA ASN A 494 28.79 -1.75 -23.43
C ASN A 494 27.89 -0.95 -22.46
N GLN A 495 27.46 -1.59 -21.39
CA GLN A 495 26.56 -1.01 -20.39
C GLN A 495 27.14 0.25 -19.72
N SER A 496 28.44 0.22 -19.41
CA SER A 496 29.11 1.35 -18.73
C SER A 496 29.31 2.59 -19.61
N GLU A 497 29.16 2.47 -20.94
CA GLU A 497 29.18 3.62 -21.86
C GLU A 497 27.77 4.20 -22.09
N GLY A 498 26.70 3.52 -21.60
CA GLY A 498 25.33 3.97 -21.71
C GLY A 498 24.88 4.90 -20.57
N ILE A 499 25.64 4.92 -19.49
CA ILE A 499 25.44 5.78 -18.33
C ILE A 499 26.32 7.03 -18.50
#